data_5c80df9093b3fe75e187bdb604057efb
#
_entry.id   5c80df9093b3fe75e187bdb604057efb
#
_cell.length_a   1.000
_cell.length_b   1.000
_cell.length_c   1.000
_cell.angle_alpha   90.00
_cell.angle_beta   90.00
_cell.angle_gamma   90.00
#
_symmetry.space_group_name_H-M   'P 1'
#
loop_
_entity.id
_entity.type
_entity.pdbx_description
1 polymer ?
#
loop_
_entity_poly.entity_id
_entity_poly.type
_entity_poly.pdbx_seq_one_letter_code
_entity_poly.pdbx_strand_id
1 'polypeptide(L)'
;MDKIKKETEGQSRRNFLKTGAVATAAFMIVPRHVLGGPGFLAPSDRLIVAGVGVGGKGQSDIAMFAKSGKADIGFLCDVDTRRAANSVKAFPKAKFYKDWREMYEKEHKNFDAVSVSTP
;
A
#
# COMPACT_ATOMS: atom_id res chain seq x y z
N MET A 1 -31.47 0.59 38.72
CA MET A 1 -30.20 1.01 38.15
C MET A 1 -29.37 -0.17 37.68
N ASP A 2 -29.16 -1.17 38.48
CA ASP A 2 -28.36 -2.34 38.09
C ASP A 2 -29.00 -3.13 36.94
N LYS A 3 -30.30 -3.17 36.86
CA LYS A 3 -31.01 -3.80 35.74
C LYS A 3 -30.72 -3.09 34.40
N ILE A 4 -30.67 -1.76 34.41
CA ILE A 4 -30.40 -0.98 33.21
C ILE A 4 -28.95 -1.21 32.76
N LYS A 5 -28.00 -1.27 33.69
CA LYS A 5 -26.61 -1.58 33.39
C LYS A 5 -26.46 -3.00 32.84
N LYS A 6 -27.13 -3.96 33.42
CA LYS A 6 -27.13 -5.35 32.95
C LYS A 6 -27.70 -5.47 31.54
N GLU A 7 -28.77 -4.77 31.26
CA GLU A 7 -29.36 -4.75 29.95
C GLU A 7 -28.45 -4.11 28.93
N THR A 8 -27.78 -3.01 29.29
CA THR A 8 -26.84 -2.36 28.44
C THR A 8 -25.61 -3.24 28.17
N GLU A 9 -25.09 -3.93 29.17
CA GLU A 9 -24.00 -4.86 29.01
C GLU A 9 -24.38 -6.10 28.22
N GLY A 10 -25.57 -6.64 28.46
CA GLY A 10 -26.09 -7.77 27.72
C GLY A 10 -26.34 -7.44 26.25
N GLN A 11 -26.72 -6.21 25.97
CA GLN A 11 -26.89 -5.74 24.59
C GLN A 11 -25.59 -5.49 23.87
N SER A 12 -24.53 -5.07 24.58
CA SER A 12 -23.33 -4.56 23.93
C SER A 12 -22.63 -5.59 23.05
N ARG A 13 -22.56 -6.84 23.43
CA ARG A 13 -21.89 -7.88 22.66
C ARG A 13 -22.77 -8.48 21.58
N ARG A 14 -23.93 -8.95 21.96
CA ARG A 14 -24.81 -9.66 21.06
C ARG A 14 -25.48 -8.74 20.04
N ASN A 15 -25.98 -7.59 20.47
CA ASN A 15 -26.61 -6.63 19.56
C ASN A 15 -25.57 -5.91 18.70
N PHE A 16 -24.39 -5.65 19.22
CA PHE A 16 -23.29 -5.11 18.42
C PHE A 16 -22.92 -6.06 17.29
N LEU A 17 -22.81 -7.36 17.53
CA LEU A 17 -22.52 -8.35 16.50
C LEU A 17 -23.68 -8.44 15.48
N LYS A 18 -24.92 -8.38 15.91
CA LYS A 18 -26.08 -8.37 15.01
C LYS A 18 -26.10 -7.09 14.17
N THR A 19 -25.91 -5.94 14.78
CA THR A 19 -25.86 -4.66 14.10
C THR A 19 -24.67 -4.59 13.16
N GLY A 20 -23.52 -5.09 13.60
CA GLY A 20 -22.33 -5.19 12.77
C GLY A 20 -22.55 -6.08 11.55
N ALA A 21 -23.20 -7.22 11.71
CA ALA A 21 -23.53 -8.12 10.61
C ALA A 21 -24.46 -7.47 9.59
N VAL A 22 -25.49 -6.76 10.05
CA VAL A 22 -26.42 -6.04 9.17
C VAL A 22 -25.73 -4.89 8.46
N ALA A 23 -24.89 -4.12 9.16
CA ALA A 23 -24.11 -3.05 8.55
C ALA A 23 -23.13 -3.59 7.51
N THR A 24 -22.47 -4.71 7.81
CA THR A 24 -21.56 -5.38 6.87
C THR A 24 -22.31 -5.84 5.62
N ALA A 25 -23.52 -6.37 5.77
CA ALA A 25 -24.35 -6.78 4.64
C ALA A 25 -24.69 -5.59 3.72
N ALA A 26 -24.94 -4.41 4.28
CA ALA A 26 -25.21 -3.21 3.51
C ALA A 26 -24.02 -2.76 2.65
N PHE A 27 -22.78 -3.07 3.08
CA PHE A 27 -21.56 -2.73 2.35
C PHE A 27 -21.10 -3.83 1.39
N MET A 28 -21.81 -4.94 1.28
CA MET A 28 -21.46 -6.03 0.37
C MET A 28 -21.67 -5.71 -1.12
N ILE A 29 -22.16 -4.53 -1.43
CA ILE A 29 -22.28 -4.02 -2.79
C ILE A 29 -20.91 -3.59 -3.35
N VAL A 30 -19.91 -3.42 -2.49
CA VAL A 30 -18.56 -3.01 -2.91
C VAL A 30 -17.93 -4.11 -3.75
N PRO A 31 -17.35 -3.78 -4.93
CA PRO A 31 -16.71 -4.76 -5.78
C PRO A 31 -15.62 -5.54 -5.04
N ARG A 32 -15.53 -6.82 -5.34
CA ARG A 32 -14.61 -7.73 -4.65
C ARG A 32 -13.15 -7.32 -4.75
N HIS A 33 -12.75 -6.72 -5.85
CA HIS A 33 -11.38 -6.24 -6.04
C HIS A 33 -10.99 -5.11 -5.08
N VAL A 34 -11.98 -4.41 -4.50
CA VAL A 34 -11.74 -3.38 -3.48
C VAL A 34 -11.64 -3.99 -2.09
N LEU A 35 -12.37 -5.07 -1.85
CA LEU A 35 -12.40 -5.76 -0.55
C LEU A 35 -11.24 -6.75 -0.36
N GLY A 36 -10.56 -7.12 -1.44
CA GLY A 36 -9.59 -8.19 -1.43
C GLY A 36 -10.25 -9.56 -1.54
N GLY A 37 -9.58 -10.60 -1.06
CA GLY A 37 -10.04 -11.98 -1.14
C GLY A 37 -9.27 -12.79 -2.18
N PRO A 38 -9.63 -14.07 -2.41
CA PRO A 38 -8.88 -14.90 -3.36
C PRO A 38 -8.82 -14.29 -4.76
N GLY A 39 -7.62 -14.06 -5.26
CA GLY A 39 -7.38 -13.48 -6.57
C GLY A 39 -7.48 -11.96 -6.65
N PHE A 40 -7.86 -11.29 -5.55
CA PHE A 40 -7.95 -9.83 -5.49
C PHE A 40 -7.24 -9.30 -4.26
N LEU A 41 -6.49 -8.23 -4.46
CA LEU A 41 -5.81 -7.51 -3.38
C LEU A 41 -6.45 -6.13 -3.27
N ALA A 42 -6.93 -5.79 -2.08
CA ALA A 42 -7.49 -4.46 -1.84
C ALA A 42 -6.42 -3.39 -2.06
N PRO A 43 -6.76 -2.21 -2.64
CA PRO A 43 -5.77 -1.16 -2.87
C PRO A 43 -5.01 -0.74 -1.61
N SER A 44 -5.66 -0.77 -0.45
CA SER A 44 -5.04 -0.46 0.84
C SER A 44 -4.03 -1.52 1.31
N ASP A 45 -4.10 -2.72 0.78
CA ASP A 45 -3.20 -3.82 1.13
C ASP A 45 -1.98 -3.91 0.22
N ARG A 46 -1.93 -3.09 -0.83
CA ARG A 46 -0.77 -3.01 -1.72
C ARG A 46 0.35 -2.22 -1.05
N LEU A 47 1.55 -2.74 -1.12
CA LEU A 47 2.72 -2.04 -0.61
C LEU A 47 3.13 -0.92 -1.55
N ILE A 48 3.47 0.23 -1.00
CA ILE A 48 4.10 1.29 -1.76
C ILE A 48 5.60 1.16 -1.58
N VAL A 49 6.31 0.92 -2.67
CA VAL A 49 7.75 0.67 -2.67
C VAL A 49 8.49 1.87 -3.24
N ALA A 50 9.55 2.26 -2.55
CA ALA A 50 10.53 3.21 -3.04
C ALA A 50 11.76 2.44 -3.55
N GLY A 51 12.24 2.79 -4.74
CA GLY A 51 13.45 2.20 -5.30
C GLY A 51 14.64 3.14 -5.18
N VAL A 52 15.74 2.66 -4.63
CA VAL A 52 17.01 3.38 -4.58
C VAL A 52 18.03 2.64 -5.45
N GLY A 53 18.59 3.32 -6.44
CA GLY A 53 19.40 2.68 -7.47
C GLY A 53 18.51 1.98 -8.49
N VAL A 54 17.82 2.75 -9.32
CA VAL A 54 16.80 2.22 -10.24
C VAL A 54 17.28 2.07 -11.68
N GLY A 55 18.57 2.21 -11.90
CA GLY A 55 19.20 1.84 -13.16
C GLY A 55 19.78 0.41 -13.07
N GLY A 56 19.87 -0.29 -14.18
CA GLY A 56 20.43 -1.63 -14.20
C GLY A 56 19.66 -2.63 -13.36
N LYS A 57 20.31 -3.24 -12.37
CA LYS A 57 19.69 -4.25 -11.52
C LYS A 57 18.44 -3.73 -10.80
N GLY A 58 18.47 -2.52 -10.29
CA GLY A 58 17.33 -1.91 -9.60
C GLY A 58 16.13 -1.72 -10.50
N GLN A 59 16.32 -1.43 -11.77
CA GLN A 59 15.23 -1.38 -12.75
C GLN A 59 14.51 -2.72 -12.83
N SER A 60 15.26 -3.79 -12.89
CA SER A 60 14.74 -5.17 -12.93
C SER A 60 13.99 -5.51 -11.65
N ASP A 61 14.54 -5.14 -10.50
CA ASP A 61 13.95 -5.44 -9.20
C ASP A 61 12.61 -4.75 -9.01
N ILE A 62 12.52 -3.45 -9.28
CA ILE A 62 11.24 -2.72 -9.14
C ILE A 62 10.19 -3.20 -10.14
N ALA A 63 10.62 -3.58 -11.35
CA ALA A 63 9.72 -4.16 -12.33
C ALA A 63 9.11 -5.46 -11.83
N MET A 64 9.90 -6.30 -11.16
CA MET A 64 9.41 -7.54 -10.57
C MET A 64 8.41 -7.30 -9.44
N PHE A 65 8.67 -6.32 -8.58
CA PHE A 65 7.72 -5.96 -7.52
C PHE A 65 6.39 -5.49 -8.11
N ALA A 66 6.44 -4.61 -9.09
CA ALA A 66 5.24 -4.11 -9.75
C ALA A 66 4.45 -5.24 -10.45
N LYS A 67 5.18 -6.16 -11.11
CA LYS A 67 4.59 -7.29 -11.82
C LYS A 67 3.90 -8.28 -10.88
N SER A 68 4.33 -8.35 -9.63
CA SER A 68 3.70 -9.24 -8.65
C SER A 68 2.23 -8.89 -8.38
N GLY A 69 1.81 -7.67 -8.69
CA GLY A 69 0.47 -7.18 -8.39
C GLY A 69 0.23 -6.82 -6.93
N LYS A 70 1.26 -6.96 -6.08
CA LYS A 70 1.16 -6.73 -4.63
C LYS A 70 1.83 -5.44 -4.19
N ALA A 71 2.49 -4.74 -5.09
CA ALA A 71 3.22 -3.51 -4.80
C ALA A 71 3.02 -2.48 -5.90
N ASP A 72 3.02 -1.23 -5.50
CA ASP A 72 3.06 -0.08 -6.39
C ASP A 72 4.39 0.63 -6.19
N ILE A 73 5.01 1.06 -7.27
CA ILE A 73 6.24 1.84 -7.22
C ILE A 73 5.86 3.31 -7.11
N GLY A 74 6.04 3.86 -5.93
CA GLY A 74 5.64 5.25 -5.65
C GLY A 74 6.78 6.25 -5.74
N PHE A 75 8.01 5.79 -5.55
CA PHE A 75 9.18 6.67 -5.51
C PHE A 75 10.37 6.00 -6.16
N LEU A 76 11.16 6.81 -6.88
CA LEU A 76 12.37 6.37 -7.54
C LEU A 76 13.52 7.30 -7.14
N CYS A 77 14.68 6.73 -6.88
CA CYS A 77 15.85 7.48 -6.55
C CYS A 77 17.08 6.92 -7.27
N ASP A 78 17.82 7.77 -7.93
CA ASP A 78 19.10 7.44 -8.54
C ASP A 78 19.93 8.70 -8.72
N VAL A 79 21.23 8.61 -8.48
CA VAL A 79 22.14 9.74 -8.68
C VAL A 79 22.38 10.01 -10.17
N ASP A 80 22.20 9.01 -11.02
CA ASP A 80 22.36 9.14 -12.48
C ASP A 80 20.98 9.09 -13.16
N THR A 81 20.52 10.27 -13.56
CA THR A 81 19.23 10.42 -14.24
C THR A 81 19.16 9.70 -15.58
N ARG A 82 20.29 9.54 -16.26
CA ARG A 82 20.34 8.85 -17.55
C ARG A 82 20.09 7.36 -17.37
N ARG A 83 20.69 6.76 -16.36
CA ARG A 83 20.48 5.34 -16.05
C ARG A 83 19.07 5.07 -15.51
N ALA A 84 18.50 6.03 -14.81
CA ALA A 84 17.15 5.95 -14.27
C ALA A 84 16.05 6.21 -15.30
N ALA A 85 16.37 6.69 -16.49
CA ALA A 85 15.39 7.14 -17.47
C ALA A 85 14.36 6.07 -17.82
N ASN A 86 14.76 4.81 -17.98
CA ASN A 86 13.85 3.72 -18.29
C ASN A 86 12.86 3.45 -17.15
N SER A 87 13.33 3.51 -15.92
CA SER A 87 12.47 3.33 -14.75
C SER A 87 11.48 4.47 -14.60
N VAL A 88 11.90 5.69 -14.84
CA VAL A 88 11.02 6.87 -14.83
C VAL A 88 9.93 6.75 -15.89
N LYS A 89 10.27 6.26 -17.08
CA LYS A 89 9.29 6.01 -18.14
C LYS A 89 8.31 4.88 -17.80
N ALA A 90 8.81 3.83 -17.15
CA ALA A 90 8.00 2.68 -16.77
C ALA A 90 7.02 3.03 -15.64
N PHE A 91 7.40 3.95 -14.76
CA PHE A 91 6.60 4.37 -13.61
C PHE A 91 6.39 5.89 -13.61
N PRO A 92 5.59 6.41 -14.54
CA PRO A 92 5.45 7.87 -14.70
C PRO A 92 4.75 8.55 -13.52
N LYS A 93 4.03 7.80 -12.71
CA LYS A 93 3.37 8.34 -11.50
C LYS A 93 4.31 8.37 -10.30
N ALA A 94 5.44 7.68 -10.35
CA ALA A 94 6.41 7.66 -9.28
C ALA A 94 7.17 8.98 -9.22
N LYS A 95 7.38 9.46 -8.01
CA LYS A 95 8.13 10.68 -7.77
C LYS A 95 9.62 10.38 -7.80
N PHE A 96 10.41 11.17 -8.53
CA PHE A 96 11.83 10.95 -8.70
C PHE A 96 12.66 11.85 -7.79
N TYR A 97 13.69 11.30 -7.17
CA TYR A 97 14.67 12.00 -6.36
C TYR A 97 16.08 11.61 -6.77
N LYS A 98 17.01 12.54 -6.71
CA LYS A 98 18.43 12.28 -6.92
C LYS A 98 19.14 11.86 -5.65
N ASP A 99 18.66 12.31 -4.50
CA ASP A 99 19.25 12.03 -3.20
C ASP A 99 18.24 11.21 -2.36
N TRP A 100 18.65 10.02 -1.96
CA TRP A 100 17.81 9.13 -1.15
C TRP A 100 17.50 9.73 0.22
N ARG A 101 18.38 10.58 0.75
CA ARG A 101 18.15 11.24 2.04
C ARG A 101 16.98 12.21 1.95
N GLU A 102 16.95 12.98 0.87
CA GLU A 102 15.85 13.89 0.60
C GLU A 102 14.53 13.13 0.41
N MET A 103 14.58 12.06 -0.36
CA MET A 103 13.42 11.20 -0.56
C MET A 103 12.91 10.65 0.77
N TYR A 104 13.78 10.11 1.59
CA TYR A 104 13.42 9.54 2.89
C TYR A 104 12.83 10.61 3.81
N GLU A 105 13.48 11.75 3.92
CA GLU A 105 13.04 12.84 4.78
C GLU A 105 11.62 13.33 4.42
N LYS A 106 11.36 13.50 3.13
CA LYS A 106 10.08 14.02 2.65
C LYS A 106 8.99 12.95 2.57
N GLU A 107 9.35 11.70 2.30
CA GLU A 107 8.41 10.69 1.86
C GLU A 107 8.34 9.44 2.74
N HIS A 108 9.09 9.35 3.84
CA HIS A 108 9.17 8.12 4.65
C HIS A 108 7.82 7.64 5.18
N LYS A 109 6.83 8.52 5.31
CA LYS A 109 5.47 8.17 5.73
C LYS A 109 4.60 7.68 4.58
N ASN A 110 5.07 7.84 3.35
CA ASN A 110 4.29 7.59 2.14
C ASN A 110 4.70 6.31 1.42
N PHE A 111 5.70 5.61 1.90
CA PHE A 111 6.06 4.29 1.38
C PHE A 111 6.23 3.28 2.51
N ASP A 112 6.00 2.02 2.18
CA ASP A 112 6.03 0.91 3.16
C ASP A 112 7.35 0.17 3.15
N ALA A 113 8.06 0.17 2.04
CA ALA A 113 9.30 -0.56 1.86
C ALA A 113 10.23 0.16 0.89
N VAL A 114 11.52 -0.11 1.03
CA VAL A 114 12.55 0.42 0.15
C VAL A 114 13.35 -0.73 -0.44
N SER A 115 13.52 -0.71 -1.75
CA SER A 115 14.42 -1.61 -2.46
C SER A 115 15.71 -0.86 -2.77
N VAL A 116 16.83 -1.34 -2.23
CA VAL A 116 18.14 -0.72 -2.44
C VAL A 116 18.97 -1.63 -3.33
N SER A 117 19.26 -1.18 -4.53
CA SER A 117 20.00 -1.93 -5.54
C SER A 117 21.21 -1.13 -6.06
N THR A 118 21.82 -0.40 -5.18
CA THR A 118 23.09 0.30 -5.47
C THR A 118 24.28 -0.65 -5.35
N PRO A 119 25.38 -0.37 -6.09
CA PRO A 119 26.62 -1.15 -5.96
C PRO A 119 27.20 -1.10 -4.56
#